data_8ad0c54f4c6951a58aea947a8870bb2a
#
_entry.id   8ad0c54f4c6951a58aea947a8870bb2a
#
_cell.length_a   1.000
_cell.length_b   1.000
_cell.length_c   1.000
_cell.angle_alpha   90.00
_cell.angle_beta   90.00
_cell.angle_gamma   90.00
#
_symmetry.space_group_name_H-M   'P 1'
#
loop_
_entity.id
_entity.type
_entity.pdbx_description
1 polymer ?
#
loop_
_entity_poly.entity_id
_entity_poly.type
_entity_poly.pdbx_seq_one_letter_code
_entity_poly.pdbx_strand_id
1 'polypeptide(L)'
;MTAPTADAPPPGLRMPGRRGTELALLAGAVLISVCGYIDVGLARQNAVPGDAASYGAGLAALALLGHLAVRFRAPYADPLLLPIAILLNGLGLLLIFRLDLETPADRASPTQLVWSALGVGLFAVVVLLLRDHRTLQRYAYVSVAAGLALMVVPIFFPAVNGAKIWIRVAGFSFQPGEFAKILLTVFFAAYLAANRSALAHTGKRMWKLQFPAGRVLGPVVAVWLVSVGVLVLERDLGTSLLFFGVFVVLLYVATGRTGWIAVGLLLAAAGAAAVGVLEPHVHSRVADWLHPFASITAGRGASQLAQSLFAFAAGGLLGTGLGEGHSALIGFAMKSDFILATYGEELGLTGLTALFLLYALLVARGFRAGLALRDPFGRLLAVGLASLLAVQVFVIAGGVMGLIPLTGMAMPFLAQGGSSVVTNWVIVALLVRVSDSARRPLPDAAATGVIAGPGGARSGASAPPYEEDDLPYGYGYGYGGGGGGGDGGSPGDPPDGRDAGHAPHGRSAPDTPDSSDDHDDQGSRR
;
A
#
# COMPACT_ATOMS: atom_id res chain seq x y z
N MET A 1 -10.48 57.33 -10.67
CA MET A 1 -9.59 56.15 -10.58
C MET A 1 -10.48 54.94 -10.37
N THR A 2 -10.81 54.25 -11.45
CA THR A 2 -11.64 53.04 -11.45
C THR A 2 -10.70 51.84 -11.17
N ALA A 3 -11.02 51.08 -10.11
CA ALA A 3 -10.33 49.85 -9.77
C ALA A 3 -10.45 48.83 -10.95
N PRO A 4 -9.39 48.10 -11.30
CA PRO A 4 -9.47 47.08 -12.32
C PRO A 4 -10.38 45.95 -11.82
N THR A 5 -11.43 45.70 -12.60
CA THR A 5 -12.27 44.49 -12.45
C THR A 5 -11.39 43.27 -12.64
N ALA A 6 -11.30 42.42 -11.58
CA ALA A 6 -10.67 41.13 -11.67
C ALA A 6 -11.37 40.34 -12.78
N ASP A 7 -10.64 40.03 -13.85
CA ASP A 7 -11.08 39.21 -14.94
C ASP A 7 -11.56 37.86 -14.39
N ALA A 8 -12.87 37.63 -14.49
CA ALA A 8 -13.41 36.29 -14.26
C ALA A 8 -12.77 35.33 -15.27
N PRO A 9 -12.30 34.17 -14.86
CA PRO A 9 -11.71 33.20 -15.77
C PRO A 9 -12.76 32.85 -16.85
N PRO A 10 -12.33 32.78 -18.14
CA PRO A 10 -13.25 32.54 -19.24
C PRO A 10 -14.02 31.22 -19.04
N PRO A 11 -15.35 31.21 -19.32
CA PRO A 11 -16.14 29.99 -19.19
C PRO A 11 -15.69 29.00 -20.26
N GLY A 12 -15.11 27.86 -19.84
CA GLY A 12 -14.89 26.76 -20.77
C GLY A 12 -13.51 26.17 -20.88
N LEU A 13 -12.58 26.37 -19.95
CA LEU A 13 -11.44 25.47 -19.84
C LEU A 13 -11.93 24.11 -19.29
N ARG A 14 -12.68 23.39 -20.13
CA ARG A 14 -12.76 21.93 -20.03
C ARG A 14 -11.32 21.46 -20.14
N MET A 15 -10.69 21.04 -19.03
CA MET A 15 -9.45 20.31 -19.08
C MET A 15 -9.66 19.20 -20.11
N PRO A 16 -8.96 19.17 -21.26
CA PRO A 16 -9.13 18.11 -22.23
C PRO A 16 -8.89 16.81 -21.47
N GLY A 17 -9.89 15.93 -21.47
CA GLY A 17 -9.80 14.68 -20.74
C GLY A 17 -8.51 14.01 -21.16
N ARG A 18 -7.58 13.76 -20.21
CA ARG A 18 -6.26 13.12 -20.44
C ARG A 18 -6.42 11.66 -20.90
N ARG A 19 -7.55 11.33 -21.59
CA ARG A 19 -7.87 9.99 -22.06
C ARG A 19 -7.05 9.56 -23.26
N GLY A 20 -6.61 10.50 -24.09
CA GLY A 20 -5.62 10.23 -25.13
C GLY A 20 -4.26 9.82 -24.54
N THR A 21 -3.83 10.48 -23.47
CA THR A 21 -2.59 10.11 -22.75
C THR A 21 -2.72 8.72 -22.12
N GLU A 22 -3.88 8.38 -21.52
CA GLU A 22 -4.13 7.04 -20.99
C GLU A 22 -4.04 5.97 -22.07
N LEU A 23 -4.66 6.21 -23.24
CA LEU A 23 -4.62 5.27 -24.35
C LEU A 23 -3.21 5.09 -24.90
N ALA A 24 -2.44 6.17 -25.04
CA ALA A 24 -1.04 6.11 -25.48
C ALA A 24 -0.17 5.30 -24.50
N LEU A 25 -0.36 5.49 -23.18
CA LEU A 25 0.34 4.74 -22.15
C LEU A 25 -0.08 3.26 -22.13
N LEU A 26 -1.36 2.96 -22.38
CA LEU A 26 -1.83 1.58 -22.54
C LEU A 26 -1.21 0.89 -23.75
N ALA A 27 -1.13 1.60 -24.89
CA ALA A 27 -0.45 1.08 -26.07
C ALA A 27 1.03 0.79 -25.78
N GLY A 28 1.72 1.68 -25.07
CA GLY A 28 3.09 1.46 -24.61
C GLY A 28 3.21 0.25 -23.65
N ALA A 29 2.27 0.09 -22.70
CA ALA A 29 2.26 -1.04 -21.78
C ALA A 29 2.09 -2.38 -22.50
N VAL A 30 1.16 -2.45 -23.46
CA VAL A 30 0.96 -3.63 -24.32
C VAL A 30 2.19 -3.92 -25.15
N LEU A 31 2.76 -2.88 -25.79
CA LEU A 31 3.95 -3.03 -26.63
C LEU A 31 5.15 -3.58 -25.85
N ILE A 32 5.43 -3.03 -24.67
CA ILE A 32 6.54 -3.50 -23.80
C ILE A 32 6.33 -4.98 -23.45
N SER A 33 5.11 -5.36 -23.05
CA SER A 33 4.81 -6.75 -22.69
C SER A 33 4.94 -7.71 -23.87
N VAL A 34 4.50 -7.31 -25.08
CA VAL A 34 4.61 -8.12 -26.30
C VAL A 34 6.07 -8.23 -26.77
N CYS A 35 6.82 -7.13 -26.74
CA CYS A 35 8.25 -7.17 -27.08
C CYS A 35 9.00 -8.13 -26.15
N GLY A 36 8.77 -8.06 -24.82
CA GLY A 36 9.37 -9.00 -23.88
C GLY A 36 8.94 -10.45 -24.13
N TYR A 37 7.67 -10.69 -24.50
CA TYR A 37 7.18 -12.03 -24.83
C TYR A 37 7.91 -12.62 -26.05
N ILE A 38 8.13 -11.80 -27.09
CA ILE A 38 8.88 -12.19 -28.28
C ILE A 38 10.35 -12.43 -27.94
N ASP A 39 10.94 -11.56 -27.12
CA ASP A 39 12.34 -11.64 -26.70
C ASP A 39 12.63 -12.96 -25.94
N VAL A 40 11.76 -13.32 -24.97
CA VAL A 40 11.83 -14.62 -24.28
C VAL A 40 11.74 -15.80 -25.26
N GLY A 41 10.85 -15.72 -26.26
CA GLY A 41 10.74 -16.77 -27.28
C GLY A 41 12.00 -16.91 -28.13
N LEU A 42 12.59 -15.78 -28.52
CA LEU A 42 13.86 -15.75 -29.28
C LEU A 42 15.00 -16.32 -28.43
N ALA A 43 15.11 -15.92 -27.17
CA ALA A 43 16.16 -16.40 -26.26
C ALA A 43 16.06 -17.91 -25.97
N ARG A 44 14.85 -18.43 -25.72
CA ARG A 44 14.66 -19.82 -25.27
C ARG A 44 14.37 -20.82 -26.39
N GLN A 45 13.73 -20.39 -27.47
CA GLN A 45 13.25 -21.27 -28.54
C GLN A 45 13.91 -20.96 -29.89
N ASN A 46 14.76 -19.93 -29.98
CA ASN A 46 15.34 -19.40 -31.23
C ASN A 46 14.28 -19.09 -32.30
N ALA A 47 13.04 -18.77 -31.87
CA ALA A 47 11.92 -18.47 -32.75
C ALA A 47 10.95 -17.50 -32.08
N VAL A 48 10.25 -16.72 -32.90
CA VAL A 48 9.10 -15.93 -32.39
C VAL A 48 7.98 -16.92 -32.01
N PRO A 49 7.44 -16.83 -30.77
CA PRO A 49 6.33 -17.70 -30.37
C PRO A 49 5.15 -17.57 -31.32
N GLY A 50 4.62 -18.72 -31.79
CA GLY A 50 3.53 -18.74 -32.76
C GLY A 50 2.24 -18.10 -32.26
N ASP A 51 2.08 -17.98 -30.95
CA ASP A 51 0.96 -17.35 -30.25
C ASP A 51 1.20 -15.89 -29.84
N ALA A 52 2.35 -15.28 -30.22
CA ALA A 52 2.69 -13.90 -29.85
C ALA A 52 1.62 -12.89 -30.29
N ALA A 53 1.02 -13.08 -31.48
CA ALA A 53 -0.06 -12.23 -31.98
C ALA A 53 -1.33 -12.37 -31.15
N SER A 54 -1.71 -13.58 -30.77
CA SER A 54 -2.89 -13.84 -29.94
C SER A 54 -2.70 -13.35 -28.50
N TYR A 55 -1.50 -13.52 -27.93
CA TYR A 55 -1.12 -12.93 -26.64
C TYR A 55 -1.25 -11.40 -26.66
N GLY A 56 -0.65 -10.75 -27.67
CA GLY A 56 -0.72 -9.29 -27.83
C GLY A 56 -2.14 -8.79 -28.05
N ALA A 57 -2.93 -9.46 -28.89
CA ALA A 57 -4.32 -9.13 -29.13
C ALA A 57 -5.18 -9.31 -27.86
N GLY A 58 -4.94 -10.37 -27.10
CA GLY A 58 -5.61 -10.61 -25.81
C GLY A 58 -5.33 -9.52 -24.80
N LEU A 59 -4.06 -9.16 -24.60
CA LEU A 59 -3.66 -8.09 -23.68
C LEU A 59 -4.20 -6.72 -24.15
N ALA A 60 -4.16 -6.43 -25.45
CA ALA A 60 -4.75 -5.22 -26.03
C ALA A 60 -6.27 -5.16 -25.82
N ALA A 61 -6.97 -6.27 -25.98
CA ALA A 61 -8.42 -6.35 -25.73
C ALA A 61 -8.75 -6.08 -24.25
N LEU A 62 -7.97 -6.63 -23.30
CA LEU A 62 -8.13 -6.36 -21.88
C LEU A 62 -7.86 -4.89 -21.56
N ALA A 63 -6.78 -4.31 -22.11
CA ALA A 63 -6.46 -2.89 -21.96
C ALA A 63 -7.57 -2.00 -22.51
N LEU A 64 -8.12 -2.33 -23.69
CA LEU A 64 -9.21 -1.59 -24.32
C LEU A 64 -10.50 -1.70 -23.50
N LEU A 65 -10.86 -2.88 -23.00
CA LEU A 65 -12.02 -3.08 -22.12
C LEU A 65 -11.93 -2.19 -20.87
N GLY A 66 -10.77 -2.20 -20.19
CA GLY A 66 -10.53 -1.34 -19.05
C GLY A 66 -10.63 0.15 -19.41
N HIS A 67 -10.01 0.56 -20.52
CA HIS A 67 -10.05 1.94 -21.01
C HIS A 67 -11.49 2.40 -21.32
N LEU A 68 -12.27 1.58 -22.00
CA LEU A 68 -13.67 1.90 -22.32
C LEU A 68 -14.50 2.05 -21.04
N ALA A 69 -14.36 1.14 -20.07
CA ALA A 69 -15.06 1.24 -18.79
C ALA A 69 -14.72 2.57 -18.08
N VAL A 70 -13.45 2.94 -18.02
CA VAL A 70 -12.99 4.21 -17.41
C VAL A 70 -13.48 5.41 -18.21
N ARG A 71 -13.39 5.37 -19.55
CA ARG A 71 -13.82 6.45 -20.43
C ARG A 71 -15.30 6.80 -20.26
N PHE A 72 -16.16 5.79 -20.12
CA PHE A 72 -17.60 6.01 -20.03
C PHE A 72 -18.08 6.40 -18.62
N ARG A 73 -17.44 5.88 -17.57
CA ARG A 73 -17.97 6.03 -16.20
C ARG A 73 -17.08 6.79 -15.22
N ALA A 74 -15.80 6.95 -15.53
CA ALA A 74 -14.82 7.63 -14.68
C ALA A 74 -13.96 8.61 -15.50
N PRO A 75 -14.57 9.60 -16.22
CA PRO A 75 -13.85 10.44 -17.18
C PRO A 75 -12.81 11.36 -16.52
N TYR A 76 -12.89 11.63 -15.23
CA TYR A 76 -11.93 12.45 -14.47
C TYR A 76 -10.88 11.63 -13.72
N ALA A 77 -10.92 10.30 -13.79
CA ALA A 77 -9.96 9.45 -13.09
C ALA A 77 -8.50 9.71 -13.52
N ASP A 78 -7.56 9.32 -12.66
CA ASP A 78 -6.12 9.42 -12.94
C ASP A 78 -5.73 8.57 -14.14
N PRO A 79 -5.11 9.14 -15.20
CA PRO A 79 -4.79 8.42 -16.42
C PRO A 79 -3.64 7.41 -16.25
N LEU A 80 -2.96 7.36 -15.09
CA LEU A 80 -1.82 6.47 -14.85
C LEU A 80 -2.22 5.16 -14.16
N LEU A 81 -3.31 5.13 -13.40
CA LEU A 81 -3.68 3.94 -12.60
C LEU A 81 -3.88 2.69 -13.47
N LEU A 82 -4.65 2.81 -14.55
CA LEU A 82 -4.95 1.69 -15.43
C LEU A 82 -3.73 1.23 -16.26
N PRO A 83 -2.96 2.13 -16.92
CA PRO A 83 -1.78 1.72 -17.67
C PRO A 83 -0.72 1.02 -16.84
N ILE A 84 -0.46 1.50 -15.61
CA ILE A 84 0.50 0.85 -14.72
C ILE A 84 0.02 -0.56 -14.35
N ALA A 85 -1.27 -0.73 -14.02
CA ALA A 85 -1.82 -2.05 -13.70
C ALA A 85 -1.76 -3.02 -14.88
N ILE A 86 -2.04 -2.56 -16.11
CA ILE A 86 -1.91 -3.35 -17.34
C ILE A 86 -0.45 -3.74 -17.57
N LEU A 87 0.50 -2.82 -17.40
CA LEU A 87 1.92 -3.12 -17.56
C LEU A 87 2.41 -4.15 -16.55
N LEU A 88 2.08 -3.97 -15.26
CA LEU A 88 2.45 -4.93 -14.21
C LEU A 88 1.85 -6.32 -14.48
N ASN A 89 0.57 -6.38 -14.90
CA ASN A 89 -0.07 -7.64 -15.26
C ASN A 89 0.55 -8.28 -16.50
N GLY A 90 0.90 -7.49 -17.50
CA GLY A 90 1.58 -7.95 -18.72
C GLY A 90 2.98 -8.50 -18.42
N LEU A 91 3.75 -7.83 -17.55
CA LEU A 91 5.05 -8.32 -17.08
C LEU A 91 4.90 -9.63 -16.28
N GLY A 92 3.85 -9.76 -15.46
CA GLY A 92 3.55 -11.00 -14.76
C GLY A 92 3.26 -12.16 -15.70
N LEU A 93 2.40 -11.95 -16.70
CA LEU A 93 2.10 -12.94 -17.72
C LEU A 93 3.34 -13.35 -18.52
N LEU A 94 4.20 -12.38 -18.88
CA LEU A 94 5.47 -12.61 -19.55
C LEU A 94 6.40 -13.52 -18.73
N LEU A 95 6.59 -13.22 -17.44
CA LEU A 95 7.48 -14.00 -16.58
C LEU A 95 6.93 -15.40 -16.32
N ILE A 96 5.62 -15.54 -16.12
CA ILE A 96 4.99 -16.86 -15.95
C ILE A 96 5.15 -17.69 -17.22
N PHE A 97 4.97 -17.10 -18.42
CA PHE A 97 5.25 -17.77 -19.69
C PHE A 97 6.72 -18.21 -19.78
N ARG A 98 7.64 -17.33 -19.43
CA ARG A 98 9.08 -17.64 -19.40
C ARG A 98 9.36 -18.84 -18.49
N LEU A 99 8.78 -18.88 -17.29
CA LEU A 99 8.96 -19.98 -16.33
C LEU A 99 8.25 -21.28 -16.77
N ASP A 100 7.16 -21.17 -17.52
CA ASP A 100 6.48 -22.32 -18.13
C ASP A 100 7.36 -23.05 -19.17
N LEU A 101 8.27 -22.34 -19.83
CA LEU A 101 9.23 -22.95 -20.75
C LEU A 101 10.25 -23.85 -20.01
N GLU A 102 10.56 -23.54 -18.73
CA GLU A 102 11.41 -24.41 -17.89
C GLU A 102 10.63 -25.57 -17.27
N THR A 103 9.31 -25.42 -17.08
CA THR A 103 8.45 -26.42 -16.45
C THR A 103 7.25 -26.77 -17.34
N PRO A 104 7.45 -27.43 -18.49
CA PRO A 104 6.38 -27.70 -19.45
C PRO A 104 5.23 -28.55 -18.90
N ALA A 105 5.49 -29.36 -17.87
CA ALA A 105 4.49 -30.20 -17.21
C ALA A 105 3.54 -29.40 -16.28
N ASP A 106 3.97 -28.21 -15.83
CA ASP A 106 3.20 -27.34 -14.91
C ASP A 106 3.01 -25.95 -15.52
N ARG A 107 2.25 -25.89 -16.63
CA ARG A 107 1.98 -24.62 -17.32
C ARG A 107 0.94 -23.80 -16.59
N ALA A 108 1.31 -22.58 -16.20
CA ALA A 108 0.46 -21.65 -15.46
C ALA A 108 -0.06 -20.48 -16.32
N SER A 109 0.66 -20.12 -17.40
CA SER A 109 0.34 -18.92 -18.19
C SER A 109 -1.07 -18.93 -18.82
N PRO A 110 -1.63 -20.05 -19.34
CA PRO A 110 -2.99 -20.01 -19.86
C PRO A 110 -4.04 -19.75 -18.77
N THR A 111 -3.88 -20.39 -17.61
CA THR A 111 -4.77 -20.19 -16.47
C THR A 111 -4.65 -18.77 -15.91
N GLN A 112 -3.42 -18.23 -15.84
CA GLN A 112 -3.19 -16.86 -15.39
C GLN A 112 -3.81 -15.82 -16.33
N LEU A 113 -3.81 -16.06 -17.64
CA LEU A 113 -4.49 -15.21 -18.63
C LEU A 113 -6.01 -15.18 -18.39
N VAL A 114 -6.63 -16.34 -18.10
CA VAL A 114 -8.05 -16.42 -17.74
C VAL A 114 -8.35 -15.63 -16.46
N TRP A 115 -7.51 -15.76 -15.43
CA TRP A 115 -7.65 -14.98 -14.21
C TRP A 115 -7.46 -13.48 -14.43
N SER A 116 -6.55 -13.09 -15.31
CA SER A 116 -6.34 -11.69 -15.71
C SER A 116 -7.57 -11.14 -16.43
N ALA A 117 -8.17 -11.94 -17.35
CA ALA A 117 -9.40 -11.56 -18.04
C ALA A 117 -10.59 -11.42 -17.06
N LEU A 118 -10.72 -12.34 -16.10
CA LEU A 118 -11.71 -12.23 -15.03
C LEU A 118 -11.49 -11.00 -14.16
N GLY A 119 -10.24 -10.71 -13.81
CA GLY A 119 -9.85 -9.54 -13.02
C GLY A 119 -10.20 -8.22 -13.71
N VAL A 120 -9.82 -8.06 -14.99
CA VAL A 120 -10.17 -6.89 -15.81
C VAL A 120 -11.69 -6.81 -16.05
N GLY A 121 -12.35 -7.94 -16.25
CA GLY A 121 -13.81 -8.00 -16.33
C GLY A 121 -14.46 -7.47 -15.05
N LEU A 122 -14.00 -7.92 -13.88
CA LEU A 122 -14.52 -7.46 -12.60
C LEU A 122 -14.15 -5.99 -12.33
N PHE A 123 -12.94 -5.55 -12.73
CA PHE A 123 -12.57 -4.14 -12.76
C PHE A 123 -13.59 -3.31 -13.53
N ALA A 124 -13.93 -3.74 -14.77
CA ALA A 124 -14.91 -3.06 -15.59
C ALA A 124 -16.29 -3.03 -14.93
N VAL A 125 -16.74 -4.15 -14.36
CA VAL A 125 -18.01 -4.24 -13.61
C VAL A 125 -18.04 -3.26 -12.45
N VAL A 126 -16.99 -3.22 -11.62
CA VAL A 126 -16.89 -2.29 -10.48
C VAL A 126 -16.91 -0.84 -10.96
N VAL A 127 -16.12 -0.48 -12.00
CA VAL A 127 -16.09 0.88 -12.53
C VAL A 127 -17.44 1.28 -13.13
N LEU A 128 -18.14 0.38 -13.83
CA LEU A 128 -19.42 0.66 -14.48
C LEU A 128 -20.59 0.74 -13.47
N LEU A 129 -20.64 -0.16 -12.48
CA LEU A 129 -21.78 -0.27 -11.55
C LEU A 129 -21.63 0.62 -10.33
N LEU A 130 -20.42 0.76 -9.77
CA LEU A 130 -20.20 1.58 -8.60
C LEU A 130 -20.24 3.06 -8.98
N ARG A 131 -21.40 3.69 -8.85
CA ARG A 131 -21.59 5.12 -9.17
C ARG A 131 -20.86 6.05 -8.19
N ASP A 132 -20.93 5.73 -6.92
CA ASP A 132 -20.29 6.49 -5.83
C ASP A 132 -19.65 5.52 -4.83
N HIS A 133 -18.37 5.75 -4.53
CA HIS A 133 -17.63 4.95 -3.55
C HIS A 133 -18.26 5.02 -2.15
N ARG A 134 -18.98 6.11 -1.81
CA ARG A 134 -19.69 6.30 -0.53
C ARG A 134 -20.77 5.24 -0.28
N THR A 135 -21.28 4.62 -1.34
CA THR A 135 -22.22 3.49 -1.20
C THR A 135 -21.63 2.36 -0.37
N LEU A 136 -20.31 2.11 -0.46
CA LEU A 136 -19.63 1.09 0.31
C LEU A 136 -19.66 1.36 1.82
N GLN A 137 -19.68 2.63 2.24
CA GLN A 137 -19.77 3.00 3.65
C GLN A 137 -21.07 2.48 4.31
N ARG A 138 -22.16 2.46 3.55
CA ARG A 138 -23.46 1.95 4.03
C ARG A 138 -23.42 0.47 4.37
N TYR A 139 -22.56 -0.28 3.68
CA TYR A 139 -22.41 -1.73 3.85
C TYR A 139 -21.24 -2.13 4.75
N ALA A 140 -20.71 -1.21 5.57
CA ALA A 140 -19.52 -1.45 6.40
C ALA A 140 -19.67 -2.68 7.31
N TYR A 141 -20.80 -2.84 8.00
CA TYR A 141 -21.02 -4.00 8.88
C TYR A 141 -21.24 -5.30 8.11
N VAL A 142 -21.84 -5.24 6.93
CA VAL A 142 -21.94 -6.40 6.04
C VAL A 142 -20.55 -6.77 5.53
N SER A 143 -19.72 -5.78 5.20
CA SER A 143 -18.34 -6.01 4.75
C SER A 143 -17.49 -6.69 5.81
N VAL A 144 -17.58 -6.28 7.09
CA VAL A 144 -16.82 -6.96 8.15
C VAL A 144 -17.33 -8.39 8.37
N ALA A 145 -18.65 -8.60 8.40
CA ALA A 145 -19.22 -9.94 8.57
C ALA A 145 -18.81 -10.88 7.42
N ALA A 146 -18.92 -10.40 6.17
CA ALA A 146 -18.50 -11.15 4.99
C ALA A 146 -16.98 -11.37 4.96
N GLY A 147 -16.18 -10.36 5.32
CA GLY A 147 -14.73 -10.46 5.38
C GLY A 147 -14.26 -11.51 6.40
N LEU A 148 -14.80 -11.48 7.63
CA LEU A 148 -14.50 -12.47 8.65
C LEU A 148 -14.99 -13.87 8.26
N ALA A 149 -16.17 -14.00 7.66
CA ALA A 149 -16.66 -15.27 7.15
C ALA A 149 -15.71 -15.85 6.08
N LEU A 150 -15.28 -15.03 5.10
CA LEU A 150 -14.32 -15.45 4.09
C LEU A 150 -12.99 -15.91 4.67
N MET A 151 -12.53 -15.31 5.76
CA MET A 151 -11.31 -15.73 6.44
C MET A 151 -11.47 -17.05 7.19
N VAL A 152 -12.65 -17.32 7.76
CA VAL A 152 -12.89 -18.54 8.56
C VAL A 152 -13.12 -19.76 7.66
N VAL A 153 -13.71 -19.59 6.48
CA VAL A 153 -14.11 -20.71 5.60
C VAL A 153 -12.93 -21.64 5.23
N PRO A 154 -11.71 -21.17 4.91
CA PRO A 154 -10.59 -22.07 4.54
C PRO A 154 -10.17 -23.04 5.66
N ILE A 155 -10.44 -22.71 6.92
CA ILE A 155 -10.08 -23.56 8.08
C ILE A 155 -10.72 -24.95 7.95
N PHE A 156 -11.89 -25.04 7.30
CA PHE A 156 -12.63 -26.28 7.09
C PHE A 156 -12.15 -27.10 5.89
N PHE A 157 -11.16 -26.59 5.13
CA PHE A 157 -10.59 -27.27 3.97
C PHE A 157 -9.20 -27.87 4.30
N PRO A 158 -8.75 -28.89 3.52
CA PRO A 158 -7.44 -29.49 3.71
C PRO A 158 -6.31 -28.46 3.60
N ALA A 159 -5.30 -28.59 4.45
CA ALA A 159 -4.11 -27.75 4.39
C ALA A 159 -3.32 -28.01 3.08
N VAL A 160 -2.82 -26.94 2.47
CA VAL A 160 -1.93 -26.99 1.32
C VAL A 160 -0.60 -26.39 1.74
N ASN A 161 0.49 -27.17 1.60
CA ASN A 161 1.83 -26.77 2.04
C ASN A 161 1.88 -26.29 3.52
N GLY A 162 1.04 -26.90 4.37
CA GLY A 162 0.97 -26.59 5.80
C GLY A 162 0.10 -25.39 6.18
N ALA A 163 -0.47 -24.64 5.23
CA ALA A 163 -1.36 -23.52 5.46
C ALA A 163 -2.80 -23.85 5.03
N LYS A 164 -3.79 -23.36 5.80
CA LYS A 164 -5.23 -23.54 5.51
C LYS A 164 -5.83 -22.24 4.96
N ILE A 165 -5.32 -21.79 3.82
CA ILE A 165 -5.71 -20.53 3.18
C ILE A 165 -6.40 -20.72 1.82
N TRP A 166 -6.42 -21.98 1.31
CA TRP A 166 -6.90 -22.29 -0.02
C TRP A 166 -8.19 -23.12 0.01
N ILE A 167 -9.14 -22.74 -0.81
CA ILE A 167 -10.29 -23.54 -1.16
C ILE A 167 -10.02 -24.12 -2.55
N ARG A 168 -9.92 -25.45 -2.64
CA ARG A 168 -9.76 -26.16 -3.92
C ARG A 168 -11.04 -26.87 -4.28
N VAL A 169 -11.68 -26.46 -5.38
CA VAL A 169 -12.92 -27.06 -5.90
C VAL A 169 -12.80 -27.20 -7.41
N ALA A 170 -13.06 -28.39 -7.92
CA ALA A 170 -13.09 -28.69 -9.36
C ALA A 170 -11.84 -28.21 -10.13
N GLY A 171 -10.65 -28.35 -9.53
CA GLY A 171 -9.38 -27.93 -10.17
C GLY A 171 -9.06 -26.44 -10.05
N PHE A 172 -9.97 -25.63 -9.52
CA PHE A 172 -9.72 -24.22 -9.23
C PHE A 172 -9.24 -24.04 -7.80
N SER A 173 -8.27 -23.16 -7.62
CA SER A 173 -7.71 -22.76 -6.33
C SER A 173 -8.11 -21.32 -6.04
N PHE A 174 -8.83 -21.11 -4.93
CA PHE A 174 -9.33 -19.81 -4.51
C PHE A 174 -8.85 -19.49 -3.10
N GLN A 175 -8.34 -18.29 -2.89
CA GLN A 175 -7.89 -17.78 -1.60
C GLN A 175 -8.85 -16.67 -1.12
N PRO A 176 -9.79 -16.98 -0.21
CA PRO A 176 -10.80 -16.01 0.25
C PRO A 176 -10.20 -14.82 1.00
N GLY A 177 -9.08 -15.01 1.70
CA GLY A 177 -8.34 -13.95 2.42
C GLY A 177 -7.97 -12.76 1.53
N GLU A 178 -7.75 -13.02 0.22
CA GLU A 178 -7.47 -11.95 -0.75
C GLU A 178 -8.64 -10.97 -0.87
N PHE A 179 -9.88 -11.44 -0.87
CA PHE A 179 -11.09 -10.61 -0.90
C PHE A 179 -11.40 -10.00 0.47
N ALA A 180 -11.14 -10.75 1.54
CA ALA A 180 -11.34 -10.28 2.90
C ALA A 180 -10.55 -9.00 3.19
N LYS A 181 -9.33 -8.85 2.65
CA LYS A 181 -8.52 -7.63 2.83
C LYS A 181 -9.21 -6.35 2.33
N ILE A 182 -9.94 -6.42 1.20
CA ILE A 182 -10.71 -5.27 0.71
C ILE A 182 -11.90 -4.99 1.64
N LEU A 183 -12.66 -6.02 1.99
CA LEU A 183 -13.86 -5.88 2.81
C LEU A 183 -13.55 -5.33 4.21
N LEU A 184 -12.47 -5.80 4.84
CA LEU A 184 -12.03 -5.28 6.12
C LEU A 184 -11.48 -3.86 6.00
N THR A 185 -10.80 -3.52 4.90
CA THR A 185 -10.36 -2.14 4.65
C THR A 185 -11.55 -1.19 4.49
N VAL A 186 -12.63 -1.61 3.80
CA VAL A 186 -13.88 -0.86 3.70
C VAL A 186 -14.49 -0.62 5.08
N PHE A 187 -14.55 -1.67 5.92
CA PHE A 187 -15.06 -1.55 7.29
C PHE A 187 -14.22 -0.58 8.13
N PHE A 188 -12.90 -0.77 8.17
CA PHE A 188 -12.02 0.11 8.95
C PHE A 188 -12.12 1.56 8.51
N ALA A 189 -12.11 1.81 7.19
CA ALA A 189 -12.27 3.15 6.64
C ALA A 189 -13.63 3.78 7.03
N ALA A 190 -14.71 3.01 6.92
CA ALA A 190 -16.05 3.49 7.25
C ALA A 190 -16.23 3.77 8.74
N TYR A 191 -15.78 2.84 9.60
CA TYR A 191 -15.88 2.98 11.05
C TYR A 191 -15.04 4.14 11.57
N LEU A 192 -13.78 4.26 11.12
CA LEU A 192 -12.89 5.35 11.53
C LEU A 192 -13.38 6.71 11.01
N ALA A 193 -13.95 6.77 9.80
CA ALA A 193 -14.55 7.97 9.27
C ALA A 193 -15.77 8.44 10.08
N ALA A 194 -16.64 7.50 10.43
CA ALA A 194 -17.86 7.80 11.23
C ALA A 194 -17.53 8.26 12.65
N ASN A 195 -16.44 7.77 13.24
CA ASN A 195 -16.06 8.08 14.61
C ASN A 195 -14.91 9.08 14.72
N ARG A 196 -14.58 9.81 13.64
CA ARG A 196 -13.42 10.70 13.57
C ARG A 196 -13.40 11.75 14.68
N SER A 197 -14.53 12.42 14.94
CA SER A 197 -14.64 13.43 16.00
C SER A 197 -14.37 12.83 17.38
N ALA A 198 -14.94 11.67 17.67
CA ALA A 198 -14.73 10.97 18.95
C ALA A 198 -13.30 10.45 19.12
N LEU A 199 -12.63 10.08 18.01
CA LEU A 199 -11.22 9.69 18.00
C LEU A 199 -10.26 10.87 18.17
N ALA A 200 -10.67 12.07 17.73
CA ALA A 200 -9.91 13.30 17.89
C ALA A 200 -10.00 13.87 19.31
N HIS A 201 -11.14 13.66 20.01
CA HIS A 201 -11.30 14.11 21.39
C HIS A 201 -10.46 13.27 22.33
N THR A 202 -9.78 13.94 23.25
CA THR A 202 -8.79 13.36 24.16
C THR A 202 -9.39 12.41 25.17
N GLY A 203 -9.03 11.12 25.06
CA GLY A 203 -9.11 10.18 26.14
C GLY A 203 -7.96 10.37 27.15
N LYS A 204 -7.81 9.42 28.07
CA LYS A 204 -6.77 9.44 29.11
C LYS A 204 -5.36 9.58 28.51
N ARG A 205 -4.61 10.55 29.01
CA ARG A 205 -3.18 10.70 28.68
C ARG A 205 -2.39 9.69 29.52
N MET A 206 -1.75 8.74 28.86
CA MET A 206 -0.84 7.80 29.48
C MET A 206 0.57 8.07 28.97
N TRP A 207 1.44 8.58 29.80
CA TRP A 207 2.76 9.11 29.45
C TRP A 207 2.68 10.26 28.43
N LYS A 208 3.40 10.15 27.31
CA LYS A 208 3.36 11.11 26.19
C LYS A 208 2.30 10.75 25.12
N LEU A 209 1.64 9.61 25.25
CA LEU A 209 0.61 9.12 24.33
C LEU A 209 -0.79 9.48 24.83
N GLN A 210 -1.59 10.03 23.93
CA GLN A 210 -3.00 10.30 24.17
C GLN A 210 -3.81 9.22 23.44
N PHE A 211 -4.45 8.34 24.20
CA PHE A 211 -5.31 7.31 23.65
C PHE A 211 -6.74 7.84 23.47
N PRO A 212 -7.41 7.54 22.35
CA PRO A 212 -8.84 7.78 22.20
C PRO A 212 -9.63 7.01 23.27
N ALA A 213 -10.87 7.42 23.51
CA ALA A 213 -11.74 6.70 24.43
C ALA A 213 -11.87 5.23 24.01
N GLY A 214 -11.60 4.30 24.91
CA GLY A 214 -11.64 2.85 24.64
C GLY A 214 -12.96 2.36 24.05
N ARG A 215 -14.07 3.03 24.39
CA ARG A 215 -15.40 2.76 23.84
C ARG A 215 -15.47 2.92 22.31
N VAL A 216 -14.70 3.84 21.76
CA VAL A 216 -14.69 4.13 20.30
C VAL A 216 -13.64 3.26 19.60
N LEU A 217 -12.48 3.06 20.22
CA LEU A 217 -11.41 2.24 19.65
C LEU A 217 -11.69 0.74 19.79
N GLY A 218 -12.42 0.33 20.85
CA GLY A 218 -12.68 -1.06 21.18
C GLY A 218 -13.20 -1.92 20.04
N PRO A 219 -14.30 -1.56 19.35
CA PRO A 219 -14.85 -2.37 18.27
C PRO A 219 -13.89 -2.59 17.10
N VAL A 220 -13.13 -1.57 16.69
CA VAL A 220 -12.19 -1.69 15.58
C VAL A 220 -10.98 -2.55 15.97
N VAL A 221 -10.50 -2.41 17.20
CA VAL A 221 -9.44 -3.28 17.74
C VAL A 221 -9.92 -4.71 17.90
N ALA A 222 -11.17 -4.93 18.33
CA ALA A 222 -11.73 -6.26 18.46
C ALA A 222 -11.82 -6.97 17.10
N VAL A 223 -12.35 -6.31 16.07
CA VAL A 223 -12.38 -6.86 14.69
C VAL A 223 -10.97 -7.16 14.20
N TRP A 224 -10.04 -6.25 14.45
CA TRP A 224 -8.65 -6.45 14.05
C TRP A 224 -8.02 -7.66 14.78
N LEU A 225 -8.20 -7.79 16.10
CA LEU A 225 -7.68 -8.93 16.87
C LEU A 225 -8.28 -10.25 16.41
N VAL A 226 -9.59 -10.29 16.13
CA VAL A 226 -10.25 -11.48 15.58
C VAL A 226 -9.65 -11.83 14.21
N SER A 227 -9.48 -10.84 13.33
CA SER A 227 -8.90 -11.06 12.00
C SER A 227 -7.48 -11.62 12.08
N VAL A 228 -6.62 -11.02 12.92
CA VAL A 228 -5.25 -11.52 13.13
C VAL A 228 -5.26 -12.90 13.78
N GLY A 229 -6.13 -13.14 14.74
CA GLY A 229 -6.28 -14.46 15.39
C GLY A 229 -6.64 -15.55 14.40
N VAL A 230 -7.57 -15.30 13.47
CA VAL A 230 -7.91 -16.25 12.39
C VAL A 230 -6.71 -16.50 11.49
N LEU A 231 -5.99 -15.46 11.05
CA LEU A 231 -4.81 -15.60 10.18
C LEU A 231 -3.67 -16.38 10.84
N VAL A 232 -3.49 -16.24 12.16
CA VAL A 232 -2.53 -17.05 12.92
C VAL A 232 -2.95 -18.52 12.93
N LEU A 233 -4.26 -18.81 13.11
CA LEU A 233 -4.79 -20.18 13.04
C LEU A 233 -4.65 -20.79 11.63
N GLU A 234 -4.76 -19.97 10.59
CA GLU A 234 -4.54 -20.37 9.19
C GLU A 234 -3.05 -20.53 8.85
N ARG A 235 -2.15 -20.06 9.71
CA ARG A 235 -0.70 -19.98 9.50
C ARG A 235 -0.31 -19.02 8.37
N ASP A 236 -1.09 -17.96 8.18
CA ASP A 236 -0.85 -16.88 7.21
C ASP A 236 -0.28 -15.63 7.89
N LEU A 237 1.02 -15.70 8.19
CA LEU A 237 1.72 -14.60 8.84
C LEU A 237 1.93 -13.39 7.95
N GLY A 238 2.07 -13.63 6.64
CA GLY A 238 2.23 -12.57 5.67
C GLY A 238 1.02 -11.66 5.63
N THR A 239 -0.16 -12.26 5.48
CA THR A 239 -1.43 -11.52 5.48
C THR A 239 -1.72 -10.91 6.85
N SER A 240 -1.32 -11.55 7.97
CA SER A 240 -1.42 -10.97 9.30
C SER A 240 -0.62 -9.66 9.43
N LEU A 241 0.63 -9.65 8.95
CA LEU A 241 1.49 -8.46 8.95
C LEU A 241 0.93 -7.37 8.03
N LEU A 242 0.35 -7.74 6.88
CA LEU A 242 -0.31 -6.83 5.96
C LEU A 242 -1.51 -6.14 6.63
N PHE A 243 -2.42 -6.89 7.25
CA PHE A 243 -3.58 -6.35 7.97
C PHE A 243 -3.16 -5.43 9.11
N PHE A 244 -2.14 -5.84 9.85
CA PHE A 244 -1.58 -5.03 10.92
C PHE A 244 -1.06 -3.69 10.40
N GLY A 245 -0.23 -3.72 9.36
CA GLY A 245 0.35 -2.52 8.76
C GLY A 245 -0.72 -1.54 8.26
N VAL A 246 -1.72 -2.05 7.53
CA VAL A 246 -2.83 -1.22 7.01
C VAL A 246 -3.66 -0.63 8.15
N PHE A 247 -3.93 -1.41 9.20
CA PHE A 247 -4.66 -0.93 10.37
C PHE A 247 -3.93 0.24 11.07
N VAL A 248 -2.62 0.12 11.27
CA VAL A 248 -1.78 1.19 11.86
C VAL A 248 -1.79 2.44 10.99
N VAL A 249 -1.66 2.29 9.67
CA VAL A 249 -1.72 3.42 8.73
C VAL A 249 -3.07 4.11 8.78
N LEU A 250 -4.17 3.35 8.76
CA LEU A 250 -5.52 3.91 8.84
C LEU A 250 -5.78 4.64 10.16
N LEU A 251 -5.33 4.08 11.29
CA LEU A 251 -5.39 4.76 12.59
C LEU A 251 -4.58 6.06 12.60
N TYR A 252 -3.37 6.05 12.04
CA TYR A 252 -2.57 7.25 11.92
C TYR A 252 -3.28 8.32 11.10
N VAL A 253 -3.79 7.98 9.91
CA VAL A 253 -4.44 8.95 9.02
C VAL A 253 -5.78 9.44 9.59
N ALA A 254 -6.52 8.59 10.31
CA ALA A 254 -7.78 8.97 10.94
C ALA A 254 -7.58 9.91 12.14
N THR A 255 -6.51 9.71 12.92
CA THR A 255 -6.26 10.44 14.17
C THR A 255 -5.27 11.59 14.04
N GLY A 256 -4.42 11.58 13.00
CA GLY A 256 -3.32 12.54 12.82
C GLY A 256 -2.17 12.40 13.82
N ARG A 257 -2.10 11.28 14.57
CA ARG A 257 -1.14 11.08 15.68
C ARG A 257 -0.05 10.09 15.31
N THR A 258 1.19 10.56 15.20
CA THR A 258 2.37 9.72 14.88
C THR A 258 2.67 8.65 15.94
N GLY A 259 2.22 8.84 17.18
CA GLY A 259 2.36 7.85 18.25
C GLY A 259 1.79 6.47 17.90
N TRP A 260 0.76 6.38 17.03
CA TRP A 260 0.22 5.12 16.57
C TRP A 260 1.19 4.31 15.72
N ILE A 261 2.06 4.98 14.95
CA ILE A 261 3.10 4.31 14.17
C ILE A 261 4.12 3.67 15.13
N ALA A 262 4.56 4.41 16.17
CA ALA A 262 5.50 3.88 17.15
C ALA A 262 4.92 2.69 17.94
N VAL A 263 3.67 2.81 18.40
CA VAL A 263 2.95 1.70 19.07
C VAL A 263 2.78 0.51 18.12
N GLY A 264 2.42 0.78 16.87
CA GLY A 264 2.31 -0.26 15.85
C GLY A 264 3.62 -1.00 15.63
N LEU A 265 4.72 -0.30 15.40
CA LEU A 265 6.04 -0.93 15.22
C LEU A 265 6.45 -1.76 16.43
N LEU A 266 6.22 -1.26 17.64
CA LEU A 266 6.51 -2.00 18.87
C LEU A 266 5.68 -3.27 18.97
N LEU A 267 4.37 -3.19 18.70
CA LEU A 267 3.47 -4.35 18.73
C LEU A 267 3.80 -5.35 17.62
N ALA A 268 4.19 -4.87 16.41
CA ALA A 268 4.65 -5.74 15.33
C ALA A 268 5.90 -6.52 15.74
N ALA A 269 6.89 -5.82 16.31
CA ALA A 269 8.12 -6.46 16.79
C ALA A 269 7.86 -7.48 17.91
N ALA A 270 7.03 -7.12 18.90
CA ALA A 270 6.64 -8.02 19.99
C ALA A 270 5.86 -9.24 19.48
N GLY A 271 4.90 -9.02 18.57
CA GLY A 271 4.11 -10.08 17.95
C GLY A 271 4.97 -11.03 17.11
N ALA A 272 5.88 -10.48 16.29
CA ALA A 272 6.81 -11.27 15.49
C ALA A 272 7.74 -12.12 16.37
N ALA A 273 8.26 -11.55 17.48
CA ALA A 273 9.08 -12.29 18.45
C ALA A 273 8.27 -13.40 19.12
N ALA A 274 7.04 -13.12 19.58
CA ALA A 274 6.19 -14.12 20.22
C ALA A 274 5.84 -15.28 19.28
N VAL A 275 5.40 -14.97 18.03
CA VAL A 275 5.04 -16.00 17.06
C VAL A 275 6.28 -16.77 16.58
N GLY A 276 7.44 -16.10 16.44
CA GLY A 276 8.70 -16.74 16.08
C GLY A 276 9.17 -17.78 17.10
N VAL A 277 8.82 -17.61 18.37
CA VAL A 277 9.14 -18.59 19.44
C VAL A 277 8.08 -19.69 19.56
N LEU A 278 6.79 -19.34 19.39
CA LEU A 278 5.68 -20.25 19.68
C LEU A 278 5.34 -21.18 18.51
N GLU A 279 5.54 -20.73 17.25
CA GLU A 279 5.16 -21.49 16.06
C GLU A 279 6.38 -22.12 15.36
N PRO A 280 6.51 -23.47 15.35
CA PRO A 280 7.67 -24.16 14.74
C PRO A 280 7.89 -23.81 13.27
N HIS A 281 6.81 -23.61 12.51
CA HIS A 281 6.88 -23.24 11.10
C HIS A 281 7.47 -21.83 10.87
N VAL A 282 7.22 -20.91 11.79
CA VAL A 282 7.79 -19.57 11.77
C VAL A 282 9.24 -19.61 12.22
N HIS A 283 9.54 -20.43 13.22
CA HIS A 283 10.90 -20.62 13.70
C HIS A 283 11.84 -21.07 12.57
N SER A 284 11.40 -22.03 11.71
CA SER A 284 12.20 -22.45 10.56
C SER A 284 12.45 -21.31 9.56
N ARG A 285 11.44 -20.49 9.27
CA ARG A 285 11.59 -19.31 8.38
C ARG A 285 12.51 -18.24 8.95
N VAL A 286 12.48 -18.03 10.26
CA VAL A 286 13.42 -17.13 10.95
C VAL A 286 14.83 -17.69 10.94
N ALA A 287 14.99 -19.00 11.15
CA ALA A 287 16.30 -19.67 11.07
C ALA A 287 16.88 -19.59 9.65
N ASP A 288 16.06 -19.85 8.60
CA ASP A 288 16.46 -19.70 7.21
C ASP A 288 16.84 -18.26 6.85
N TRP A 289 16.13 -17.27 7.42
CA TRP A 289 16.44 -15.86 7.24
C TRP A 289 17.76 -15.45 7.90
N LEU A 290 18.00 -15.88 9.15
CA LEU A 290 19.23 -15.57 9.88
C LEU A 290 20.45 -16.31 9.31
N HIS A 291 20.22 -17.51 8.81
CA HIS A 291 21.28 -18.39 8.30
C HIS A 291 20.93 -18.99 6.93
N PRO A 292 20.76 -18.15 5.88
CA PRO A 292 20.24 -18.58 4.57
C PRO A 292 21.10 -19.67 3.90
N PHE A 293 22.39 -19.74 4.22
CA PHE A 293 23.33 -20.69 3.64
C PHE A 293 23.61 -21.93 4.52
N ALA A 294 22.95 -22.04 5.68
CA ALA A 294 23.18 -23.18 6.61
C ALA A 294 22.83 -24.54 5.99
N SER A 295 21.85 -24.59 5.09
CA SER A 295 21.50 -25.81 4.37
C SER A 295 22.61 -26.29 3.44
N ILE A 296 23.37 -25.36 2.83
CA ILE A 296 24.51 -25.65 1.95
C ILE A 296 25.67 -26.22 2.77
N THR A 297 25.99 -25.56 3.89
CA THR A 297 27.06 -26.04 4.79
C THR A 297 26.75 -27.41 5.41
N ALA A 298 25.47 -27.74 5.56
CA ALA A 298 24.99 -29.05 6.00
C ALA A 298 24.90 -30.12 4.88
N GLY A 299 25.34 -29.82 3.65
CA GLY A 299 25.29 -30.73 2.51
C GLY A 299 23.90 -31.02 1.94
N ARG A 300 22.87 -30.26 2.32
CA ARG A 300 21.47 -30.46 1.88
C ARG A 300 21.08 -29.66 0.63
N GLY A 301 22.03 -28.90 0.05
CA GLY A 301 21.77 -27.99 -1.06
C GLY A 301 21.28 -26.62 -0.61
N ALA A 302 21.11 -25.72 -1.56
CA ALA A 302 20.66 -24.34 -1.29
C ALA A 302 19.15 -24.28 -0.98
N SER A 303 18.76 -23.55 0.07
CA SER A 303 17.37 -23.22 0.35
C SER A 303 16.80 -22.30 -0.75
N GLN A 304 15.46 -22.18 -0.85
CA GLN A 304 14.83 -21.27 -1.81
C GLN A 304 15.29 -19.81 -1.60
N LEU A 305 15.48 -19.39 -0.34
CA LEU A 305 16.00 -18.06 -0.03
C LEU A 305 17.45 -17.92 -0.50
N ALA A 306 18.31 -18.92 -0.27
CA ALA A 306 19.69 -18.90 -0.77
C ALA A 306 19.71 -18.81 -2.31
N GLN A 307 18.88 -19.59 -3.00
CA GLN A 307 18.77 -19.55 -4.46
C GLN A 307 18.28 -18.17 -4.95
N SER A 308 17.34 -17.53 -4.26
CA SER A 308 16.90 -16.19 -4.63
C SER A 308 18.02 -15.14 -4.47
N LEU A 309 18.84 -15.26 -3.42
CA LEU A 309 19.99 -14.38 -3.24
C LEU A 309 21.06 -14.61 -4.32
N PHE A 310 21.28 -15.86 -4.74
CA PHE A 310 22.17 -16.17 -5.87
C PHE A 310 21.61 -15.60 -7.19
N ALA A 311 20.29 -15.69 -7.42
CA ALA A 311 19.65 -15.11 -8.59
C ALA A 311 19.85 -13.58 -8.65
N PHE A 312 19.67 -12.87 -7.54
CA PHE A 312 19.95 -11.43 -7.47
C PHE A 312 21.43 -11.11 -7.70
N ALA A 313 22.34 -11.93 -7.16
CA ALA A 313 23.77 -11.76 -7.35
C ALA A 313 24.18 -11.99 -8.82
N ALA A 314 23.59 -13.01 -9.48
CA ALA A 314 23.81 -13.29 -10.90
C ALA A 314 23.30 -12.16 -11.80
N GLY A 315 22.15 -11.55 -11.46
CA GLY A 315 21.56 -10.45 -12.24
C GLY A 315 22.39 -9.17 -12.24
N GLY A 316 23.16 -8.90 -11.18
CA GLY A 316 24.00 -7.71 -11.10
C GLY A 316 23.25 -6.41 -11.43
N LEU A 317 23.86 -5.53 -12.24
CA LEU A 317 23.24 -4.23 -12.59
C LEU A 317 22.23 -4.35 -13.75
N LEU A 318 22.57 -5.03 -14.82
CA LEU A 318 21.81 -5.05 -16.08
C LEU A 318 20.98 -6.33 -16.27
N GLY A 319 21.20 -7.35 -15.46
CA GLY A 319 20.59 -8.67 -15.62
C GLY A 319 21.38 -9.60 -16.53
N THR A 320 21.00 -10.87 -16.52
CA THR A 320 21.54 -11.91 -17.41
C THR A 320 20.92 -11.84 -18.81
N GLY A 321 19.79 -11.15 -18.96
CA GLY A 321 18.95 -11.11 -20.16
C GLY A 321 17.62 -11.85 -19.94
N LEU A 322 16.55 -11.35 -20.58
CA LEU A 322 15.24 -12.01 -20.54
C LEU A 322 15.32 -13.42 -21.13
N GLY A 323 14.89 -14.39 -20.33
CA GLY A 323 14.95 -15.79 -20.71
C GLY A 323 16.28 -16.50 -20.37
N GLU A 324 17.35 -15.81 -20.03
CA GLU A 324 18.67 -16.39 -19.79
C GLU A 324 18.95 -16.79 -18.32
N GLY A 325 18.03 -16.46 -17.39
CA GLY A 325 18.15 -16.83 -15.98
C GLY A 325 17.97 -18.34 -15.71
N HIS A 326 18.30 -18.77 -14.50
CA HIS A 326 18.27 -20.18 -14.03
C HIS A 326 17.25 -20.38 -12.91
N SER A 327 16.08 -19.74 -13.04
CA SER A 327 15.06 -19.67 -11.99
C SER A 327 14.48 -21.02 -11.56
N ALA A 328 14.60 -22.07 -12.39
CA ALA A 328 14.22 -23.45 -12.02
C ALA A 328 14.96 -23.95 -10.76
N LEU A 329 16.14 -23.41 -10.45
CA LEU A 329 16.91 -23.73 -9.25
C LEU A 329 16.18 -23.31 -7.96
N ILE A 330 15.28 -22.32 -8.01
CA ILE A 330 14.45 -21.87 -6.87
C ILE A 330 13.39 -22.94 -6.53
N GLY A 331 12.94 -23.72 -7.52
CA GLY A 331 11.99 -24.81 -7.33
C GLY A 331 10.53 -24.34 -7.40
N PHE A 332 9.63 -25.01 -6.65
CA PHE A 332 8.18 -24.91 -6.82
C PHE A 332 7.59 -23.50 -6.64
N ALA A 333 8.23 -22.63 -5.86
CA ALA A 333 7.71 -21.28 -5.58
C ALA A 333 8.21 -20.21 -6.56
N MET A 334 8.94 -20.57 -7.62
CA MET A 334 9.51 -19.60 -8.58
C MET A 334 8.45 -18.76 -9.30
N LYS A 335 7.24 -19.32 -9.55
CA LYS A 335 6.14 -18.62 -10.21
C LYS A 335 5.28 -17.79 -9.25
N SER A 336 5.38 -18.04 -7.94
CA SER A 336 4.57 -17.37 -6.92
C SER A 336 5.42 -16.42 -6.05
N ASP A 337 5.92 -16.90 -4.94
CA ASP A 337 6.56 -16.10 -3.90
C ASP A 337 7.91 -15.52 -4.34
N PHE A 338 8.65 -16.25 -5.16
CA PHE A 338 10.00 -15.91 -5.61
C PHE A 338 10.08 -15.35 -7.05
N ILE A 339 8.96 -15.04 -7.69
CA ILE A 339 8.98 -14.49 -9.06
C ILE A 339 9.82 -13.22 -9.18
N LEU A 340 9.94 -12.46 -8.07
CA LEU A 340 10.78 -11.27 -8.00
C LEU A 340 12.28 -11.61 -8.16
N ALA A 341 12.71 -12.78 -7.71
CA ALA A 341 14.09 -13.23 -7.87
C ALA A 341 14.39 -13.51 -9.35
N THR A 342 13.48 -14.18 -10.07
CA THR A 342 13.57 -14.34 -11.53
C THR A 342 13.68 -12.99 -12.25
N TYR A 343 12.82 -12.05 -11.86
CA TYR A 343 12.83 -10.69 -12.43
C TYR A 343 14.17 -9.99 -12.19
N GLY A 344 14.72 -10.14 -10.97
CA GLY A 344 16.00 -9.57 -10.59
C GLY A 344 17.21 -10.24 -11.25
N GLU A 345 17.17 -11.55 -11.48
CA GLU A 345 18.19 -12.27 -12.21
C GLU A 345 18.27 -11.82 -13.68
N GLU A 346 17.12 -11.78 -14.36
CA GLU A 346 17.07 -11.53 -15.79
C GLU A 346 17.18 -10.05 -16.17
N LEU A 347 16.64 -9.13 -15.37
CA LEU A 347 16.64 -7.69 -15.63
C LEU A 347 17.54 -6.87 -14.70
N GLY A 348 18.19 -7.53 -13.74
CA GLY A 348 19.13 -6.90 -12.83
C GLY A 348 18.54 -5.84 -11.91
N LEU A 349 19.41 -5.07 -11.29
CA LEU A 349 19.03 -3.96 -10.41
C LEU A 349 18.27 -2.86 -11.17
N THR A 350 18.60 -2.63 -12.45
CA THR A 350 17.90 -1.64 -13.29
C THR A 350 16.45 -2.02 -13.51
N GLY A 351 16.16 -3.28 -13.83
CA GLY A 351 14.80 -3.79 -13.97
C GLY A 351 14.03 -3.75 -12.64
N LEU A 352 14.66 -4.20 -11.54
CA LEU A 352 14.05 -4.13 -10.20
C LEU A 352 13.70 -2.69 -9.81
N THR A 353 14.60 -1.74 -10.08
CA THR A 353 14.34 -0.32 -9.81
C THR A 353 13.15 0.18 -10.62
N ALA A 354 13.07 -0.15 -11.90
CA ALA A 354 11.95 0.23 -12.77
C ALA A 354 10.63 -0.38 -12.25
N LEU A 355 10.64 -1.65 -11.85
CA LEU A 355 9.49 -2.34 -11.27
C LEU A 355 9.01 -1.66 -9.98
N PHE A 356 9.92 -1.40 -9.03
CA PHE A 356 9.55 -0.73 -7.78
C PHE A 356 9.09 0.71 -7.99
N LEU A 357 9.62 1.42 -8.99
CA LEU A 357 9.11 2.74 -9.37
C LEU A 357 7.68 2.68 -9.92
N LEU A 358 7.32 1.64 -10.69
CA LEU A 358 5.94 1.43 -11.14
C LEU A 358 5.00 1.19 -9.96
N TYR A 359 5.36 0.32 -9.00
CA TYR A 359 4.57 0.14 -7.78
C TYR A 359 4.50 1.42 -6.94
N ALA A 360 5.61 2.11 -6.73
CA ALA A 360 5.65 3.36 -6.00
C ALA A 360 4.75 4.42 -6.65
N LEU A 361 4.75 4.51 -7.98
CA LEU A 361 3.89 5.42 -8.71
C LEU A 361 2.41 5.04 -8.58
N LEU A 362 2.06 3.75 -8.68
CA LEU A 362 0.69 3.26 -8.47
C LEU A 362 0.18 3.63 -7.08
N VAL A 363 0.98 3.34 -6.05
CA VAL A 363 0.68 3.66 -4.64
C VAL A 363 0.56 5.16 -4.42
N ALA A 364 1.51 5.95 -4.93
CA ALA A 364 1.51 7.41 -4.79
C ALA A 364 0.27 8.04 -5.46
N ARG A 365 -0.20 7.49 -6.60
CA ARG A 365 -1.44 7.95 -7.25
C ARG A 365 -2.66 7.59 -6.42
N GLY A 366 -2.68 6.41 -5.79
CA GLY A 366 -3.72 6.02 -4.83
C GLY A 366 -3.78 6.96 -3.62
N PHE A 367 -2.65 7.26 -2.98
CA PHE A 367 -2.57 8.23 -1.88
C PHE A 367 -3.01 9.63 -2.31
N ARG A 368 -2.53 10.12 -3.45
CA ARG A 368 -2.94 11.44 -3.97
C ARG A 368 -4.44 11.52 -4.22
N ALA A 369 -5.05 10.47 -4.77
CA ALA A 369 -6.49 10.41 -4.97
C ALA A 369 -7.24 10.49 -3.64
N GLY A 370 -6.79 9.77 -2.61
CA GLY A 370 -7.40 9.81 -1.28
C GLY A 370 -7.23 11.17 -0.60
N LEU A 371 -6.03 11.74 -0.61
CA LEU A 371 -5.74 13.02 0.05
C LEU A 371 -6.46 14.21 -0.60
N ALA A 372 -6.78 14.13 -1.89
CA ALA A 372 -7.55 15.16 -2.61
C ALA A 372 -9.04 15.16 -2.27
N LEU A 373 -9.56 14.08 -1.64
CA LEU A 373 -10.98 14.00 -1.27
C LEU A 373 -11.28 14.79 0.01
N ARG A 374 -12.39 15.50 -0.01
CA ARG A 374 -12.98 16.13 1.19
C ARG A 374 -13.73 15.12 2.06
N ASP A 375 -14.25 14.07 1.45
CA ASP A 375 -14.97 12.99 2.11
C ASP A 375 -14.04 12.13 2.98
N PRO A 376 -14.26 12.03 4.31
CA PRO A 376 -13.40 11.26 5.20
C PRO A 376 -13.36 9.77 4.90
N PHE A 377 -14.50 9.17 4.48
CA PHE A 377 -14.55 7.76 4.13
C PHE A 377 -13.74 7.46 2.88
N GLY A 378 -13.97 8.19 1.79
CA GLY A 378 -13.24 8.01 0.54
C GLY A 378 -11.74 8.23 0.72
N ARG A 379 -11.34 9.21 1.56
CA ARG A 379 -9.93 9.44 1.93
C ARG A 379 -9.32 8.21 2.58
N LEU A 380 -9.95 7.69 3.65
CA LEU A 380 -9.44 6.53 4.38
C LEU A 380 -9.48 5.26 3.53
N LEU A 381 -10.53 5.07 2.71
CA LEU A 381 -10.62 3.94 1.79
C LEU A 381 -9.46 3.93 0.79
N ALA A 382 -9.21 5.05 0.11
CA ALA A 382 -8.13 5.12 -0.87
C ALA A 382 -6.75 4.96 -0.23
N VAL A 383 -6.52 5.58 0.93
CA VAL A 383 -5.29 5.41 1.71
C VAL A 383 -5.13 3.95 2.14
N GLY A 384 -6.18 3.30 2.64
CA GLY A 384 -6.15 1.89 3.02
C GLY A 384 -5.82 0.96 1.86
N LEU A 385 -6.48 1.14 0.71
CA LEU A 385 -6.23 0.34 -0.50
C LEU A 385 -4.82 0.57 -1.07
N ALA A 386 -4.34 1.81 -1.10
CA ALA A 386 -2.96 2.11 -1.52
C ALA A 386 -1.94 1.52 -0.55
N SER A 387 -2.22 1.55 0.76
CA SER A 387 -1.37 0.94 1.79
C SER A 387 -1.34 -0.58 1.70
N LEU A 388 -2.45 -1.23 1.33
CA LEU A 388 -2.47 -2.68 1.05
C LEU A 388 -1.42 -3.03 0.00
N LEU A 389 -1.42 -2.32 -1.14
CA LEU A 389 -0.43 -2.54 -2.20
C LEU A 389 0.99 -2.25 -1.72
N ALA A 390 1.20 -1.11 -1.03
CA ALA A 390 2.51 -0.69 -0.56
C ALA A 390 3.12 -1.69 0.43
N VAL A 391 2.37 -2.09 1.46
CA VAL A 391 2.83 -3.02 2.50
C VAL A 391 3.03 -4.41 1.90
N GLN A 392 2.13 -4.87 1.02
CA GLN A 392 2.27 -6.17 0.35
C GLN A 392 3.55 -6.23 -0.48
N VAL A 393 3.81 -5.23 -1.33
CA VAL A 393 5.06 -5.16 -2.13
C VAL A 393 6.29 -5.13 -1.24
N PHE A 394 6.27 -4.30 -0.18
CA PHE A 394 7.39 -4.19 0.76
C PHE A 394 7.70 -5.50 1.47
N VAL A 395 6.67 -6.17 1.98
CA VAL A 395 6.82 -7.43 2.73
C VAL A 395 7.31 -8.56 1.83
N ILE A 396 6.80 -8.65 0.59
CA ILE A 396 7.24 -9.67 -0.36
C ILE A 396 8.68 -9.42 -0.80
N ALA A 397 8.98 -8.20 -1.25
CA ALA A 397 10.32 -7.84 -1.68
C ALA A 397 11.34 -8.02 -0.56
N GLY A 398 11.01 -7.54 0.66
CA GLY A 398 11.85 -7.71 1.84
C GLY A 398 12.10 -9.18 2.19
N GLY A 399 11.09 -10.05 2.07
CA GLY A 399 11.22 -11.48 2.32
C GLY A 399 12.11 -12.18 1.30
N VAL A 400 11.89 -11.92 0.01
CA VAL A 400 12.64 -12.54 -1.10
C VAL A 400 14.09 -12.05 -1.15
N MET A 401 14.34 -10.80 -0.80
CA MET A 401 15.68 -10.20 -0.69
C MET A 401 16.40 -10.49 0.63
N GLY A 402 15.78 -11.25 1.54
CA GLY A 402 16.39 -11.60 2.82
C GLY A 402 16.48 -10.46 3.84
N LEU A 403 15.71 -9.37 3.68
CA LEU A 403 15.66 -8.25 4.64
C LEU A 403 14.78 -8.58 5.85
N ILE A 404 13.73 -9.37 5.64
CA ILE A 404 12.81 -9.88 6.66
C ILE A 404 12.55 -11.36 6.41
N PRO A 405 12.03 -12.14 7.39
CA PRO A 405 11.64 -13.52 7.14
C PRO A 405 10.62 -13.66 6.01
N LEU A 406 10.74 -14.73 5.21
CA LEU A 406 9.83 -15.00 4.10
C LEU A 406 8.40 -15.17 4.57
N THR A 407 7.45 -14.49 3.90
CA THR A 407 6.04 -14.46 4.30
C THR A 407 5.12 -15.36 3.48
N GLY A 408 5.50 -15.76 2.28
CA GLY A 408 4.71 -16.66 1.41
C GLY A 408 3.53 -15.98 0.72
N MET A 409 3.60 -14.67 0.49
CA MET A 409 2.59 -13.92 -0.25
C MET A 409 2.96 -13.75 -1.72
N ALA A 410 1.95 -13.67 -2.59
CA ALA A 410 2.12 -13.43 -4.01
C ALA A 410 2.30 -11.94 -4.33
N MET A 411 3.27 -11.61 -5.21
CA MET A 411 3.52 -10.25 -5.68
C MET A 411 2.33 -9.74 -6.51
N PRO A 412 1.73 -8.57 -6.19
CA PRO A 412 0.56 -8.06 -6.88
C PRO A 412 0.77 -7.96 -8.40
N PHE A 413 -0.14 -8.51 -9.21
CA PHE A 413 -0.11 -8.56 -10.67
C PHE A 413 1.02 -9.40 -11.28
N LEU A 414 2.17 -9.54 -10.61
CA LEU A 414 3.37 -10.18 -11.16
C LEU A 414 3.33 -11.69 -10.97
N ALA A 415 3.00 -12.15 -9.75
CA ALA A 415 3.04 -13.56 -9.40
C ALA A 415 1.83 -14.35 -9.91
N GLN A 416 2.04 -15.66 -10.10
CA GLN A 416 0.96 -16.61 -10.34
C GLN A 416 0.02 -16.62 -9.12
N GLY A 417 -1.27 -16.33 -9.38
CA GLY A 417 -2.28 -16.36 -8.32
C GLY A 417 -3.60 -15.75 -8.79
N GLY A 418 -4.60 -16.58 -9.08
CA GLY A 418 -5.88 -16.13 -9.61
C GLY A 418 -6.59 -15.15 -8.68
N SER A 419 -6.77 -15.52 -7.40
CA SER A 419 -7.45 -14.66 -6.42
C SER A 419 -6.73 -13.34 -6.20
N SER A 420 -5.39 -13.36 -6.14
CA SER A 420 -4.59 -12.16 -5.94
C SER A 420 -4.71 -11.19 -7.12
N VAL A 421 -4.62 -11.69 -8.36
CA VAL A 421 -4.79 -10.85 -9.57
C VAL A 421 -6.17 -10.21 -9.61
N VAL A 422 -7.24 -11.00 -9.42
CA VAL A 422 -8.62 -10.49 -9.41
C VAL A 422 -8.82 -9.43 -8.33
N THR A 423 -8.32 -9.67 -7.12
CA THR A 423 -8.44 -8.73 -6.01
C THR A 423 -7.68 -7.43 -6.26
N ASN A 424 -6.47 -7.52 -6.82
CA ASN A 424 -5.69 -6.33 -7.17
C ASN A 424 -6.36 -5.50 -8.27
N TRP A 425 -7.04 -6.14 -9.24
CA TRP A 425 -7.87 -5.43 -10.21
C TRP A 425 -9.06 -4.70 -9.56
N VAL A 426 -9.71 -5.31 -8.54
CA VAL A 426 -10.76 -4.64 -7.75
C VAL A 426 -10.20 -3.45 -6.98
N ILE A 427 -9.02 -3.58 -6.37
CA ILE A 427 -8.34 -2.45 -5.69
C ILE A 427 -8.11 -1.29 -6.65
N VAL A 428 -7.58 -1.57 -7.85
CA VAL A 428 -7.36 -0.52 -8.87
C VAL A 428 -8.69 0.08 -9.33
N ALA A 429 -9.75 -0.70 -9.50
CA ALA A 429 -11.09 -0.20 -9.85
C ALA A 429 -11.62 0.79 -8.81
N LEU A 430 -11.48 0.46 -7.53
CA LEU A 430 -11.88 1.34 -6.43
C LEU A 430 -11.04 2.62 -6.40
N LEU A 431 -9.72 2.51 -6.59
CA LEU A 431 -8.82 3.68 -6.67
C LEU A 431 -9.17 4.58 -7.86
N VAL A 432 -9.51 4.01 -9.02
CA VAL A 432 -10.00 4.74 -10.19
C VAL A 432 -11.29 5.50 -9.87
N ARG A 433 -12.26 4.85 -9.22
CA ARG A 433 -13.53 5.50 -8.82
C ARG A 433 -13.31 6.62 -7.81
N VAL A 434 -12.47 6.41 -6.81
CA VAL A 434 -12.09 7.43 -5.83
C VAL A 434 -11.38 8.59 -6.52
N SER A 435 -10.45 8.31 -7.43
CA SER A 435 -9.72 9.32 -8.19
C SER A 435 -10.63 10.16 -9.10
N ASP A 436 -11.63 9.54 -9.74
CA ASP A 436 -12.65 10.23 -10.52
C ASP A 436 -13.43 11.22 -9.65
N SER A 437 -13.89 10.76 -8.47
CA SER A 437 -14.62 11.61 -7.53
C SER A 437 -13.78 12.79 -7.01
N ALA A 438 -12.48 12.54 -6.77
CA ALA A 438 -11.55 13.57 -6.27
C ALA A 438 -11.27 14.70 -7.28
N ARG A 439 -11.40 14.41 -8.58
CA ARG A 439 -11.08 15.35 -9.67
C ARG A 439 -12.30 15.89 -10.39
N ARG A 440 -13.49 15.43 -10.02
CA ARG A 440 -14.74 15.92 -10.62
C ARG A 440 -14.94 17.39 -10.26
N PRO A 441 -15.19 18.28 -11.24
CA PRO A 441 -15.54 19.68 -10.98
C PRO A 441 -16.74 19.73 -10.05
N LEU A 442 -16.71 20.65 -9.09
CA LEU A 442 -17.90 20.97 -8.30
C LEU A 442 -18.95 21.55 -9.26
N PRO A 443 -20.25 21.21 -9.12
CA PRO A 443 -21.29 21.94 -9.81
C PRO A 443 -21.13 23.41 -9.46
N ASP A 444 -20.99 24.28 -10.49
CA ASP A 444 -20.90 25.71 -10.29
C ASP A 444 -22.14 26.15 -9.49
N ALA A 445 -21.92 26.76 -8.34
CA ALA A 445 -23.01 27.38 -7.54
C ALA A 445 -23.77 28.45 -8.36
N ALA A 446 -23.20 28.89 -9.47
CA ALA A 446 -23.82 29.81 -10.44
C ALA A 446 -24.85 29.13 -11.36
N ALA A 447 -24.86 27.79 -11.48
CA ALA A 447 -25.84 27.08 -12.32
C ALA A 447 -27.15 26.72 -11.58
N THR A 448 -27.18 26.82 -10.27
CA THR A 448 -28.43 26.91 -9.50
C THR A 448 -28.90 28.37 -9.56
N GLY A 449 -29.49 28.74 -10.69
CA GLY A 449 -30.05 30.03 -10.91
C GLY A 449 -31.04 30.42 -9.81
N VAL A 450 -30.55 31.19 -8.86
CA VAL A 450 -31.40 32.22 -8.28
C VAL A 450 -31.57 33.23 -9.41
N ILE A 451 -32.62 33.05 -10.20
CA ILE A 451 -33.15 34.07 -11.07
C ILE A 451 -33.50 35.23 -10.11
N ALA A 452 -32.56 36.16 -9.96
CA ALA A 452 -32.89 37.47 -9.48
C ALA A 452 -33.77 38.09 -10.57
N GLY A 453 -35.07 37.99 -10.40
CA GLY A 453 -36.04 38.63 -11.25
C GLY A 453 -35.72 40.15 -11.36
N PRO A 454 -35.81 40.74 -12.56
CA PRO A 454 -35.65 42.17 -12.71
C PRO A 454 -36.93 42.87 -12.19
N GLY A 455 -36.84 43.45 -11.02
CA GLY A 455 -37.95 44.27 -10.56
C GLY A 455 -38.02 44.43 -9.05
N GLY A 456 -37.61 45.60 -8.56
CA GLY A 456 -37.98 46.00 -7.23
C GLY A 456 -36.96 46.83 -6.47
N ALA A 457 -36.64 48.02 -6.99
CA ALA A 457 -36.15 49.08 -6.12
C ALA A 457 -37.26 49.47 -5.14
N ARG A 458 -37.11 49.21 -3.86
CA ARG A 458 -37.76 49.97 -2.77
C ARG A 458 -37.01 49.77 -1.45
N SER A 459 -36.42 50.89 -1.05
CA SER A 459 -36.49 51.56 0.26
C SER A 459 -36.21 50.76 1.53
N GLY A 460 -35.14 51.10 2.16
CA GLY A 460 -35.02 51.46 3.56
C GLY A 460 -35.77 50.59 4.57
N ALA A 461 -35.06 49.62 5.15
CA ALA A 461 -35.33 49.18 6.50
C ALA A 461 -34.00 48.91 7.18
N SER A 462 -33.71 49.69 8.18
CA SER A 462 -32.59 49.56 9.13
C SER A 462 -32.59 48.16 9.75
N ALA A 463 -31.46 47.49 9.65
CA ALA A 463 -31.22 46.28 10.38
C ALA A 463 -31.04 46.57 11.88
N PRO A 464 -31.55 45.72 12.77
CA PRO A 464 -31.28 45.83 14.20
C PRO A 464 -29.83 45.44 14.52
N PRO A 465 -29.23 45.99 15.58
CA PRO A 465 -27.87 45.68 15.98
C PRO A 465 -27.80 44.25 16.48
N TYR A 466 -26.84 43.50 15.96
CA TYR A 466 -26.47 42.19 16.48
C TYR A 466 -25.68 42.38 17.77
N GLU A 467 -26.13 41.79 18.88
CA GLU A 467 -25.38 41.59 20.09
C GLU A 467 -24.24 40.60 19.80
N GLU A 468 -23.02 41.06 20.07
CA GLU A 468 -21.79 40.31 20.08
C GLU A 468 -21.70 39.56 21.40
N ASP A 469 -22.27 38.37 21.51
CA ASP A 469 -21.89 37.40 22.53
C ASP A 469 -22.16 35.97 21.98
N ASP A 470 -21.15 35.10 22.10
CA ASP A 470 -21.10 33.65 21.78
C ASP A 470 -20.49 33.25 20.43
N LEU A 471 -19.15 33.38 20.34
CA LEU A 471 -18.32 32.48 19.50
C LEU A 471 -17.10 31.96 20.28
N PRO A 472 -16.96 30.65 20.45
CA PRO A 472 -15.74 30.08 21.01
C PRO A 472 -14.67 29.84 19.95
N TYR A 473 -13.51 30.44 20.17
CA TYR A 473 -12.16 30.07 19.72
C TYR A 473 -11.89 29.87 18.22
N GLY A 474 -11.42 30.97 17.60
CA GLY A 474 -10.72 30.94 16.30
C GLY A 474 -9.23 30.65 16.46
N TYR A 475 -8.71 29.72 15.68
CA TYR A 475 -7.27 29.54 15.45
C TYR A 475 -6.80 30.53 14.38
N GLY A 476 -6.08 31.58 14.79
CA GLY A 476 -5.39 32.50 13.90
C GLY A 476 -4.00 31.98 13.54
N TYR A 477 -3.73 31.80 12.25
CA TYR A 477 -2.38 31.71 11.71
C TYR A 477 -1.91 33.11 11.35
N GLY A 478 -0.93 33.66 12.13
CA GLY A 478 -0.27 34.92 11.84
C GLY A 478 0.86 34.71 10.83
N TYR A 479 0.78 35.42 9.70
CA TYR A 479 1.93 35.70 8.83
C TYR A 479 2.49 37.07 9.20
N GLY A 480 3.76 37.13 9.60
CA GLY A 480 4.52 38.33 9.85
C GLY A 480 4.96 38.98 8.54
N GLY A 481 4.84 40.30 8.48
CA GLY A 481 5.46 41.16 7.47
C GLY A 481 5.70 42.52 8.08
N GLY A 482 6.97 42.94 8.12
CA GLY A 482 7.46 44.10 8.82
C GLY A 482 7.22 45.43 8.12
N GLY A 483 7.52 46.51 8.86
CA GLY A 483 7.76 47.84 8.31
C GLY A 483 7.39 48.99 9.19
N GLY A 484 8.34 49.53 9.96
CA GLY A 484 8.73 50.95 10.00
C GLY A 484 7.97 51.97 10.79
N GLY A 485 8.67 52.56 11.77
CA GLY A 485 8.67 53.99 11.94
C GLY A 485 8.07 54.61 13.20
N GLY A 486 8.89 55.13 14.12
CA GLY A 486 8.78 56.50 14.63
C GLY A 486 8.36 56.74 16.08
N ASP A 487 9.34 57.10 16.86
CA ASP A 487 9.39 58.17 17.87
C ASP A 487 8.68 58.10 19.23
N GLY A 488 9.54 58.25 20.28
CA GLY A 488 9.35 59.27 21.31
C GLY A 488 9.18 58.80 22.76
N GLY A 489 10.22 58.97 23.59
CA GLY A 489 10.03 59.32 24.99
C GLY A 489 10.55 58.37 26.08
N SER A 490 11.76 58.62 26.50
CA SER A 490 12.42 58.23 27.79
C SER A 490 11.91 59.14 28.92
N PRO A 491 12.24 59.10 30.20
CA PRO A 491 13.11 58.15 30.95
C PRO A 491 12.59 57.80 32.37
N GLY A 492 13.33 56.93 33.07
CA GLY A 492 13.22 56.83 34.54
C GLY A 492 13.88 55.59 35.12
N ASP A 493 15.12 55.74 35.47
CA ASP A 493 15.99 54.88 36.30
C ASP A 493 15.80 55.13 37.80
N PRO A 494 16.62 54.51 38.69
CA PRO A 494 16.66 53.15 39.25
C PRO A 494 16.38 53.18 40.80
N PRO A 495 16.76 52.36 41.75
CA PRO A 495 18.04 51.71 41.99
C PRO A 495 18.06 50.35 42.77
N ASP A 496 19.26 49.73 42.71
CA ASP A 496 20.09 49.09 43.80
C ASP A 496 19.53 47.90 44.61
N GLY A 497 20.34 46.88 44.69
CA GLY A 497 21.31 46.55 45.68
C GLY A 497 21.60 45.06 45.86
N ARG A 498 22.87 44.68 45.69
CA ARG A 498 23.75 43.85 46.57
C ARG A 498 23.24 42.42 46.92
N ASP A 499 24.02 41.40 47.06
CA ASP A 499 25.49 41.19 47.19
C ASP A 499 25.80 39.69 47.16
N ALA A 500 26.98 39.36 46.68
CA ALA A 500 27.96 38.36 47.14
C ALA A 500 27.51 36.89 47.29
N GLY A 501 28.20 35.87 46.91
CA GLY A 501 29.61 35.67 46.67
C GLY A 501 29.94 34.20 46.90
N HIS A 502 30.99 33.75 46.28
CA HIS A 502 31.88 32.61 46.59
C HIS A 502 31.74 31.30 45.82
N ALA A 503 32.65 31.14 44.89
CA ALA A 503 33.38 29.91 44.58
C ALA A 503 34.53 29.72 45.60
N PRO A 504 35.43 28.72 45.57
CA PRO A 504 35.67 27.60 44.62
C PRO A 504 36.25 26.30 45.28
N HIS A 505 36.87 25.45 44.43
CA HIS A 505 37.80 24.30 44.70
C HIS A 505 37.15 22.94 44.87
N GLY A 506 37.66 21.83 44.32
CA GLY A 506 38.89 21.52 43.64
C GLY A 506 38.99 20.00 43.42
N ARG A 507 39.63 19.63 42.33
CA ARG A 507 40.49 18.48 42.05
C ARG A 507 40.38 17.19 42.88
N SER A 508 40.25 16.00 42.20
CA SER A 508 41.38 15.07 42.02
C SER A 508 40.93 13.74 41.40
N ALA A 509 41.52 13.35 40.32
CA ALA A 509 41.81 11.97 39.95
C ALA A 509 43.17 11.61 40.65
N PRO A 510 43.76 10.39 40.54
CA PRO A 510 43.46 9.13 39.83
C PRO A 510 43.67 7.89 40.73
N ASP A 511 43.55 6.68 40.20
CA ASP A 511 44.54 5.59 40.24
C ASP A 511 43.96 4.25 39.81
N THR A 512 44.55 3.69 38.80
CA THR A 512 44.76 2.25 38.60
C THR A 512 45.95 1.78 39.46
N PRO A 513 46.12 0.51 39.81
CA PRO A 513 46.71 -0.54 38.96
C PRO A 513 46.21 -1.97 39.27
N ASP A 514 46.25 -2.86 38.31
CA ASP A 514 47.29 -3.80 37.87
C ASP A 514 47.37 -5.14 38.61
N SER A 515 47.70 -6.14 37.82
CA SER A 515 48.32 -7.47 38.05
C SER A 515 47.43 -8.67 38.39
N SER A 516 47.42 -9.55 37.47
CA SER A 516 48.28 -10.71 37.29
C SER A 516 47.79 -12.02 37.88
N ASP A 517 47.96 -13.00 37.03
CA ASP A 517 48.41 -14.38 37.19
C ASP A 517 47.36 -15.44 37.58
N ASP A 518 47.21 -16.37 36.80
CA ASP A 518 47.97 -17.55 36.37
C ASP A 518 47.27 -18.87 36.70
N HIS A 519 47.45 -19.81 35.80
CA HIS A 519 47.51 -21.26 35.92
C HIS A 519 46.26 -22.16 35.77
N ASP A 520 46.35 -22.85 34.66
CA ASP A 520 46.40 -24.33 34.51
C ASP A 520 45.24 -25.17 35.13
N ASP A 521 44.71 -26.13 34.51
CA ASP A 521 45.23 -27.34 33.88
C ASP A 521 44.07 -28.30 33.52
N GLN A 522 44.26 -28.95 32.41
CA GLN A 522 43.93 -30.33 32.09
C GLN A 522 42.58 -30.97 32.39
N GLY A 523 42.03 -31.54 31.37
CA GLY A 523 41.79 -32.99 31.49
C GLY A 523 40.49 -33.51 30.92
N SER A 524 40.50 -33.91 29.64
CA SER A 524 40.33 -35.29 29.20
C SER A 524 39.00 -36.04 29.46
N ARG A 525 38.41 -36.51 28.34
CA ARG A 525 37.68 -37.80 28.15
C ARG A 525 36.23 -37.89 28.66
N ARG A 526 35.26 -38.01 27.82
CA ARG A 526 34.86 -39.14 26.96
C ARG A 526 33.78 -38.68 25.97
#